data_fe4848f48591febaac653f468dc94f45
#
_entry.id   fe4848f48591febaac653f468dc94f45
#
_cell.length_a   1.000
_cell.length_b   1.000
_cell.length_c   1.000
_cell.angle_alpha   90.00
_cell.angle_beta   90.00
_cell.angle_gamma   90.00
#
_symmetry.space_group_name_H-M   'P 1'
#
loop_
_entity.id
_entity.type
_entity.pdbx_description
1 polymer ?
#
loop_
_entity_poly.entity_id
_entity_poly.type
_entity_poly.pdbx_seq_one_letter_code
_entity_poly.pdbx_strand_id
1 'polypeptide(L)'
;MALGWAVLAGGLAQLLYQLPHLKKIGMLVLPRLNLRDSGVWRVMKQMLPAILGVSVSQISLIINTIFASFLVAGSVSWMYYADRLMELPSGVLGVALGTILLPTLAKTYASKDRHEYSRILDWGLRLCFVLVLPCSLALGILAEPLTVSLFQYGQFTAFDASMTQRALIAYSVGLMGIIVIKVLAPGFYAQQNIRTPVKIAIFTLVITQLFNLVLIGPLAHAGLALAISAGACINAGLLFYQLRKQQMYQPQPGWGKFALKLVVAVLVMSAVLLAGMHFMPVWDQGHMLERFLRLGALVAAGVIAYFGMLFVLGFRLRDFNRKALS
;
A
#
# COMPACT_ATOMS: atom_id res chain seq x y z
N MET A 1 -2.92 -23.60 -18.61
CA MET A 1 -3.90 -23.29 -19.69
C MET A 1 -5.18 -22.69 -19.13
N ALA A 2 -5.85 -23.31 -18.14
CA ALA A 2 -7.15 -22.84 -17.60
C ALA A 2 -7.13 -21.38 -17.07
N LEU A 3 -6.09 -20.97 -16.33
CA LEU A 3 -5.95 -19.60 -15.83
C LEU A 3 -5.83 -18.55 -16.95
N GLY A 4 -5.13 -18.87 -18.04
CA GLY A 4 -5.02 -17.96 -19.20
C GLY A 4 -6.38 -17.72 -19.86
N TRP A 5 -7.17 -18.77 -20.03
CA TRP A 5 -8.54 -18.68 -20.56
C TRP A 5 -9.47 -17.91 -19.62
N ALA A 6 -9.33 -18.08 -18.31
CA ALA A 6 -10.12 -17.34 -17.31
C ALA A 6 -9.86 -15.83 -17.38
N VAL A 7 -8.59 -15.40 -17.53
CA VAL A 7 -8.23 -13.99 -17.67
C VAL A 7 -8.80 -13.40 -18.95
N LEU A 8 -8.68 -14.12 -20.07
CA LEU A 8 -9.21 -13.67 -21.37
C LEU A 8 -10.74 -13.58 -21.33
N ALA A 9 -11.42 -14.58 -20.78
CA ALA A 9 -12.88 -14.60 -20.64
C ALA A 9 -13.35 -13.46 -19.70
N GLY A 10 -12.64 -13.21 -18.61
CA GLY A 10 -12.92 -12.08 -17.70
C GLY A 10 -12.80 -10.72 -18.39
N GLY A 11 -11.74 -10.51 -19.17
CA GLY A 11 -11.56 -9.28 -19.95
C GLY A 11 -12.64 -9.07 -21.01
N LEU A 12 -13.02 -10.12 -21.72
CA LEU A 12 -14.12 -10.06 -22.69
C LEU A 12 -15.46 -9.79 -22.01
N ALA A 13 -15.75 -10.45 -20.90
CA ALA A 13 -16.99 -10.23 -20.14
C ALA A 13 -17.08 -8.78 -19.64
N GLN A 14 -15.99 -8.22 -19.15
CA GLN A 14 -15.92 -6.82 -18.70
C GLN A 14 -16.20 -5.85 -19.85
N LEU A 15 -15.61 -6.07 -21.02
CA LEU A 15 -15.84 -5.27 -22.22
C LEU A 15 -17.31 -5.35 -22.66
N LEU A 16 -17.84 -6.57 -22.79
CA LEU A 16 -19.22 -6.82 -23.23
C LEU A 16 -20.23 -6.21 -22.27
N TYR A 17 -19.96 -6.23 -20.96
CA TYR A 17 -20.80 -5.61 -19.95
C TYR A 17 -20.87 -4.08 -20.09
N GLN A 18 -19.78 -3.43 -20.50
CA GLN A 18 -19.76 -1.98 -20.68
C GLN A 18 -20.48 -1.48 -21.94
N LEU A 19 -20.50 -2.27 -23.03
CA LEU A 19 -21.07 -1.87 -24.32
C LEU A 19 -22.54 -1.41 -24.24
N PRO A 20 -23.48 -2.12 -23.58
CA PRO A 20 -24.86 -1.68 -23.49
C PRO A 20 -25.02 -0.39 -22.68
N HIS A 21 -24.19 -0.15 -21.67
CA HIS A 21 -24.20 1.08 -20.88
C HIS A 21 -23.70 2.27 -21.69
N LEU A 22 -22.61 2.10 -22.45
CA LEU A 22 -22.10 3.11 -23.37
C LEU A 22 -23.10 3.45 -24.48
N LYS A 23 -23.82 2.44 -24.99
CA LYS A 23 -24.89 2.64 -25.98
C LYS A 23 -26.03 3.46 -25.40
N LYS A 24 -26.45 3.20 -24.14
CA LYS A 24 -27.55 3.94 -23.47
C LYS A 24 -27.25 5.42 -23.28
N ILE A 25 -25.99 5.79 -23.03
CA ILE A 25 -25.57 7.19 -22.84
C ILE A 25 -25.10 7.86 -24.15
N GLY A 26 -25.26 7.17 -25.30
CA GLY A 26 -24.87 7.72 -26.60
C GLY A 26 -23.36 7.86 -26.85
N MET A 27 -22.53 7.25 -26.01
CA MET A 27 -21.06 7.34 -26.11
C MET A 27 -20.42 6.13 -26.79
N LEU A 28 -21.23 5.26 -27.42
CA LEU A 28 -20.69 4.15 -28.21
C LEU A 28 -20.28 4.67 -29.58
N VAL A 29 -19.01 5.06 -29.70
CA VAL A 29 -18.41 5.52 -30.95
C VAL A 29 -17.47 4.45 -31.49
N LEU A 30 -17.58 4.14 -32.77
CA LEU A 30 -16.60 3.27 -33.42
C LEU A 30 -15.23 3.93 -33.44
N PRO A 31 -14.18 3.24 -32.97
CA PRO A 31 -12.82 3.79 -32.91
C PRO A 31 -12.34 4.11 -34.34
N ARG A 32 -11.98 5.36 -34.58
CA ARG A 32 -11.32 5.80 -35.84
C ARG A 32 -9.88 6.14 -35.52
N LEU A 33 -8.94 5.41 -36.08
CA LEU A 33 -7.52 5.69 -35.96
C LEU A 33 -7.15 6.87 -36.90
N ASN A 34 -7.04 8.06 -36.32
CA ASN A 34 -6.53 9.23 -37.01
C ASN A 34 -5.25 9.75 -36.34
N LEU A 35 -4.10 9.26 -36.78
CA LEU A 35 -2.78 9.63 -36.25
C LEU A 35 -2.37 11.07 -36.60
N ARG A 36 -3.12 11.78 -37.46
CA ARG A 36 -2.84 13.17 -37.86
C ARG A 36 -3.58 14.18 -36.95
N ASP A 37 -4.46 13.72 -36.07
CA ASP A 37 -5.20 14.61 -35.15
C ASP A 37 -4.27 15.17 -34.08
N SER A 38 -4.27 16.49 -33.95
CA SER A 38 -3.47 17.20 -32.93
C SER A 38 -3.87 16.87 -31.49
N GLY A 39 -5.14 16.50 -31.27
CA GLY A 39 -5.66 16.03 -29.99
C GLY A 39 -5.04 14.71 -29.57
N VAL A 40 -4.90 13.77 -30.50
CA VAL A 40 -4.22 12.47 -30.25
C VAL A 40 -2.78 12.70 -29.80
N TRP A 41 -2.03 13.56 -30.52
CA TRP A 41 -0.64 13.87 -30.15
C TRP A 41 -0.52 14.58 -28.79
N ARG A 42 -1.47 15.46 -28.45
CA ARG A 42 -1.52 16.10 -27.14
C ARG A 42 -1.69 15.05 -26.04
N VAL A 43 -2.65 14.13 -26.17
CA VAL A 43 -2.89 13.06 -25.23
C VAL A 43 -1.66 12.14 -25.11
N MET A 44 -1.07 11.72 -26.21
CA MET A 44 0.14 10.89 -26.23
C MET A 44 1.30 11.55 -25.48
N LYS A 45 1.56 12.84 -25.70
CA LYS A 45 2.60 13.60 -24.97
C LYS A 45 2.32 13.71 -23.47
N GLN A 46 1.05 13.80 -23.05
CA GLN A 46 0.68 13.84 -21.64
C GLN A 46 0.74 12.45 -20.99
N MET A 47 0.42 11.41 -21.73
CA MET A 47 0.47 10.02 -21.23
C MET A 47 1.91 9.50 -21.08
N LEU A 48 2.85 9.95 -21.92
CA LEU A 48 4.22 9.43 -21.90
C LEU A 48 4.89 9.51 -20.51
N PRO A 49 4.86 10.64 -19.77
CA PRO A 49 5.39 10.68 -18.39
C PRO A 49 4.64 9.78 -17.40
N ALA A 50 3.33 9.61 -17.58
CA ALA A 50 2.54 8.72 -16.74
C ALA A 50 2.89 7.24 -17.00
N ILE A 51 3.04 6.85 -18.26
CA ILE A 51 3.49 5.51 -18.66
C ILE A 51 4.87 5.22 -18.05
N LEU A 52 5.82 6.15 -18.20
CA LEU A 52 7.14 5.99 -17.57
C LEU A 52 7.04 5.83 -16.06
N GLY A 53 6.17 6.59 -15.38
CA GLY A 53 5.96 6.48 -13.93
C GLY A 53 5.44 5.10 -13.50
N VAL A 54 4.50 4.53 -14.22
CA VAL A 54 3.96 3.19 -13.96
C VAL A 54 5.00 2.12 -14.31
N SER A 55 5.76 2.30 -15.41
CA SER A 55 6.79 1.37 -15.85
C SER A 55 7.91 1.20 -14.81
N VAL A 56 8.25 2.23 -14.04
CA VAL A 56 9.28 2.16 -13.00
C VAL A 56 8.96 1.06 -11.97
N SER A 57 7.72 0.98 -11.51
CA SER A 57 7.30 -0.05 -10.55
C SER A 57 7.30 -1.45 -11.17
N GLN A 58 6.91 -1.58 -12.44
CA GLN A 58 6.96 -2.86 -13.15
C GLN A 58 8.40 -3.33 -13.39
N ILE A 59 9.29 -2.43 -13.76
CA ILE A 59 10.73 -2.72 -13.90
C ILE A 59 11.31 -3.18 -12.57
N SER A 60 10.98 -2.51 -11.46
CA SER A 60 11.40 -2.92 -10.13
C SER A 60 10.96 -4.35 -9.79
N LEU A 61 9.70 -4.68 -10.09
CA LEU A 61 9.14 -6.01 -9.86
C LEU A 61 9.87 -7.08 -10.68
N ILE A 62 10.15 -6.81 -11.95
CA ILE A 62 10.90 -7.74 -12.83
C ILE A 62 12.31 -7.96 -12.28
N ILE A 63 13.03 -6.89 -11.93
CA ILE A 63 14.39 -7.00 -11.40
C ILE A 63 14.39 -7.79 -10.08
N ASN A 64 13.47 -7.52 -9.17
CA ASN A 64 13.37 -8.27 -7.91
C ASN A 64 13.03 -9.75 -8.13
N THR A 65 12.17 -10.06 -9.13
CA THR A 65 11.88 -11.45 -9.52
C THR A 65 13.12 -12.16 -10.06
N ILE A 66 13.92 -11.46 -10.89
CA ILE A 66 15.19 -11.98 -11.39
C ILE A 66 16.14 -12.27 -10.22
N PHE A 67 16.33 -11.34 -9.28
CA PHE A 67 17.15 -11.60 -8.09
C PHE A 67 16.62 -12.78 -7.28
N ALA A 68 15.31 -12.87 -7.06
CA ALA A 68 14.69 -13.97 -6.33
C ALA A 68 14.88 -15.32 -7.04
N SER A 69 14.96 -15.34 -8.37
CA SER A 69 15.18 -16.58 -9.15
C SER A 69 16.60 -17.16 -9.00
N PHE A 70 17.57 -16.35 -8.61
CA PHE A 70 18.95 -16.82 -8.30
C PHE A 70 19.08 -17.36 -6.89
N LEU A 71 18.07 -17.21 -6.04
CA LEU A 71 18.05 -17.73 -4.68
C LEU A 71 17.53 -19.18 -4.65
N VAL A 72 17.38 -19.70 -3.43
CA VAL A 72 16.84 -21.04 -3.19
C VAL A 72 15.46 -21.20 -3.85
N ALA A 73 15.22 -22.39 -4.41
CA ALA A 73 13.92 -22.73 -5.01
C ALA A 73 12.78 -22.46 -4.01
N GLY A 74 11.74 -21.77 -4.47
CA GLY A 74 10.64 -21.32 -3.61
C GLY A 74 10.67 -19.81 -3.29
N SER A 75 11.83 -19.14 -3.39
CA SER A 75 11.99 -17.71 -3.02
C SER A 75 10.99 -16.79 -3.73
N VAL A 76 10.76 -17.00 -5.02
CA VAL A 76 9.77 -16.23 -5.79
C VAL A 76 8.35 -16.45 -5.25
N SER A 77 8.00 -17.70 -4.94
CA SER A 77 6.68 -18.04 -4.40
C SER A 77 6.47 -17.46 -3.01
N TRP A 78 7.45 -17.57 -2.11
CA TRP A 78 7.36 -17.04 -0.75
C TRP A 78 7.18 -15.52 -0.74
N MET A 79 7.93 -14.81 -1.58
CA MET A 79 7.77 -13.36 -1.76
C MET A 79 6.39 -13.02 -2.34
N TYR A 80 5.91 -13.79 -3.32
CA TYR A 80 4.60 -13.59 -3.92
C TYR A 80 3.46 -13.72 -2.89
N TYR A 81 3.48 -14.77 -2.06
CA TYR A 81 2.46 -14.95 -1.02
C TYR A 81 2.52 -13.85 0.04
N ALA A 82 3.72 -13.44 0.45
CA ALA A 82 3.89 -12.34 1.39
C ALA A 82 3.40 -11.00 0.82
N ASP A 83 3.69 -10.73 -0.45
CA ASP A 83 3.22 -9.52 -1.17
C ASP A 83 1.68 -9.48 -1.25
N ARG A 84 1.01 -10.61 -1.51
CA ARG A 84 -0.46 -10.70 -1.52
C ARG A 84 -1.07 -10.32 -0.17
N LEU A 85 -0.46 -10.73 0.94
CA LEU A 85 -0.93 -10.35 2.28
C LEU A 85 -0.74 -8.84 2.54
N MET A 86 0.38 -8.27 2.10
CA MET A 86 0.62 -6.83 2.19
C MET A 86 -0.29 -6.01 1.26
N GLU A 87 -0.63 -6.56 0.09
CA GLU A 87 -1.47 -5.87 -0.89
C GLU A 87 -2.90 -5.63 -0.38
N LEU A 88 -3.43 -6.48 0.49
CA LEU A 88 -4.78 -6.33 1.02
C LEU A 88 -4.97 -5.00 1.77
N PRO A 89 -4.21 -4.66 2.84
CA PRO A 89 -4.35 -3.36 3.49
C PRO A 89 -3.91 -2.21 2.58
N SER A 90 -2.88 -2.40 1.75
CA SER A 90 -2.38 -1.39 0.81
C SER A 90 -3.40 -1.06 -0.28
N GLY A 91 -4.15 -2.05 -0.77
CA GLY A 91 -5.22 -1.86 -1.75
C GLY A 91 -6.40 -1.11 -1.16
N VAL A 92 -6.94 -1.62 -0.05
CA VAL A 92 -8.13 -1.02 0.58
C VAL A 92 -7.86 0.41 1.05
N LEU A 93 -6.84 0.61 1.89
CA LEU A 93 -6.56 1.91 2.49
C LEU A 93 -5.97 2.90 1.48
N GLY A 94 -5.04 2.44 0.64
CA GLY A 94 -4.38 3.32 -0.32
C GLY A 94 -5.30 3.79 -1.43
N VAL A 95 -6.19 2.94 -1.94
CA VAL A 95 -7.18 3.34 -2.95
C VAL A 95 -8.22 4.28 -2.34
N ALA A 96 -8.75 3.95 -1.15
CA ALA A 96 -9.74 4.80 -0.47
C ALA A 96 -9.20 6.23 -0.23
N LEU A 97 -7.98 6.34 0.30
CA LEU A 97 -7.34 7.64 0.53
C LEU A 97 -7.04 8.39 -0.77
N GLY A 98 -6.48 7.70 -1.77
CA GLY A 98 -6.13 8.32 -3.06
C GLY A 98 -7.34 8.84 -3.83
N THR A 99 -8.45 8.11 -3.84
CA THR A 99 -9.69 8.52 -4.54
C THR A 99 -10.37 9.74 -3.91
N ILE A 100 -10.25 9.92 -2.60
CA ILE A 100 -10.80 11.08 -1.90
C ILE A 100 -9.87 12.30 -2.02
N LEU A 101 -8.56 12.08 -1.88
CA LEU A 101 -7.59 13.17 -1.82
C LEU A 101 -7.40 13.86 -3.17
N LEU A 102 -7.26 13.12 -4.27
CA LEU A 102 -6.92 13.71 -5.56
C LEU A 102 -7.95 14.75 -6.05
N PRO A 103 -9.27 14.49 -6.10
CA PRO A 103 -10.25 15.48 -6.55
C PRO A 103 -10.31 16.69 -5.62
N THR A 104 -10.18 16.45 -4.32
CA THR A 104 -10.22 17.52 -3.31
C THR A 104 -9.03 18.44 -3.42
N LEU A 105 -7.81 17.89 -3.52
CA LEU A 105 -6.59 18.66 -3.69
C LEU A 105 -6.57 19.40 -5.01
N ALA A 106 -7.08 18.81 -6.10
CA ALA A 106 -7.17 19.47 -7.40
C ALA A 106 -8.11 20.68 -7.36
N LYS A 107 -9.27 20.56 -6.70
CA LYS A 107 -10.21 21.67 -6.51
C LYS A 107 -9.58 22.81 -5.71
N THR A 108 -8.92 22.49 -4.59
CA THR A 108 -8.29 23.48 -3.70
C THR A 108 -7.07 24.13 -4.37
N TYR A 109 -6.33 23.38 -5.17
CA TYR A 109 -5.23 23.96 -5.96
C TYR A 109 -5.73 24.96 -7.01
N ALA A 110 -6.83 24.63 -7.70
CA ALA A 110 -7.46 25.51 -8.68
C ALA A 110 -7.99 26.81 -8.06
N SER A 111 -8.48 26.79 -6.82
CA SER A 111 -8.89 27.97 -6.06
C SER A 111 -7.73 28.77 -5.47
N LYS A 112 -6.47 28.31 -5.65
CA LYS A 112 -5.23 28.93 -5.13
C LYS A 112 -5.17 29.03 -3.60
N ASP A 113 -5.96 28.27 -2.88
CA ASP A 113 -5.96 28.22 -1.43
C ASP A 113 -4.90 27.23 -0.92
N ARG A 114 -3.69 27.74 -0.69
CA ARG A 114 -2.55 26.93 -0.19
C ARG A 114 -2.75 26.46 1.24
N HIS A 115 -3.46 27.23 2.06
CA HIS A 115 -3.68 26.88 3.46
C HIS A 115 -4.60 25.66 3.55
N GLU A 116 -5.74 25.69 2.85
CA GLU A 116 -6.67 24.58 2.77
C GLU A 116 -6.04 23.34 2.11
N TYR A 117 -5.23 23.54 1.08
CA TYR A 117 -4.48 22.46 0.42
C TYR A 117 -3.56 21.73 1.41
N SER A 118 -2.78 22.47 2.20
CA SER A 118 -1.90 21.91 3.23
C SER A 118 -2.70 21.19 4.32
N ARG A 119 -3.85 21.75 4.72
CA ARG A 119 -4.75 21.17 5.72
C ARG A 119 -5.33 19.81 5.26
N ILE A 120 -5.71 19.70 3.99
CA ILE A 120 -6.21 18.45 3.41
C ILE A 120 -5.11 17.38 3.38
N LEU A 121 -3.89 17.74 3.01
CA LEU A 121 -2.75 16.83 3.05
C LEU A 121 -2.43 16.38 4.48
N ASP A 122 -2.47 17.29 5.46
CA ASP A 122 -2.23 16.98 6.87
C ASP A 122 -3.29 16.01 7.41
N TRP A 123 -4.56 16.25 7.08
CA TRP A 123 -5.65 15.34 7.41
C TRP A 123 -5.46 13.95 6.79
N GLY A 124 -5.12 13.90 5.51
CA GLY A 124 -4.85 12.64 4.81
C GLY A 124 -3.70 11.86 5.42
N LEU A 125 -2.61 12.54 5.81
CA LEU A 125 -1.48 11.92 6.50
C LEU A 125 -1.86 11.41 7.88
N ARG A 126 -2.58 12.19 8.70
CA ARG A 126 -3.04 11.74 10.03
C ARG A 126 -3.94 10.52 9.91
N LEU A 127 -4.90 10.53 8.99
CA LEU A 127 -5.77 9.39 8.75
C LEU A 127 -4.98 8.16 8.27
N CYS A 128 -4.00 8.38 7.38
CA CYS A 128 -3.08 7.34 6.94
C CYS A 128 -2.34 6.71 8.14
N PHE A 129 -1.71 7.51 9.00
CA PHE A 129 -0.97 7.00 10.15
C PHE A 129 -1.86 6.22 11.13
N VAL A 130 -3.08 6.72 11.41
CA VAL A 130 -4.04 6.02 12.29
C VAL A 130 -4.42 4.64 11.76
N LEU A 131 -4.58 4.49 10.44
CA LEU A 131 -5.03 3.23 9.86
C LEU A 131 -3.87 2.29 9.52
N VAL A 132 -2.77 2.84 9.01
CA VAL A 132 -1.69 2.02 8.43
C VAL A 132 -0.70 1.55 9.49
N LEU A 133 -0.40 2.35 10.51
CA LEU A 133 0.56 1.97 11.55
C LEU A 133 0.12 0.69 12.30
N PRO A 134 -1.14 0.58 12.79
CA PRO A 134 -1.61 -0.67 13.39
C PRO A 134 -1.61 -1.83 12.40
N CYS A 135 -2.02 -1.62 11.14
CA CYS A 135 -1.99 -2.67 10.11
C CYS A 135 -0.56 -3.16 9.85
N SER A 136 0.41 -2.27 9.75
CA SER A 136 1.82 -2.60 9.52
C SER A 136 2.37 -3.46 10.67
N LEU A 137 2.17 -3.05 11.92
CA LEU A 137 2.64 -3.79 13.08
C LEU A 137 1.88 -5.11 13.29
N ALA A 138 0.55 -5.10 13.12
CA ALA A 138 -0.23 -6.33 13.18
C ALA A 138 0.20 -7.35 12.13
N LEU A 139 0.48 -6.90 10.89
CA LEU A 139 0.96 -7.75 9.81
C LEU A 139 2.31 -8.41 10.15
N GLY A 140 3.23 -7.65 10.78
CA GLY A 140 4.51 -8.17 11.24
C GLY A 140 4.38 -9.14 12.42
N ILE A 141 3.57 -8.81 13.43
CA ILE A 141 3.35 -9.65 14.62
C ILE A 141 2.61 -10.93 14.24
N LEU A 142 1.56 -10.82 13.44
CA LEU A 142 0.73 -11.93 13.01
C LEU A 142 1.26 -12.64 11.75
N ALA A 143 2.50 -12.41 11.35
CA ALA A 143 3.05 -12.98 10.12
C ALA A 143 3.02 -14.52 10.12
N GLU A 144 3.34 -15.17 11.24
CA GLU A 144 3.25 -16.63 11.39
C GLU A 144 1.79 -17.11 11.36
N PRO A 145 0.88 -16.63 12.24
CA PRO A 145 -0.53 -17.02 12.18
C PRO A 145 -1.17 -16.84 10.80
N LEU A 146 -0.86 -15.75 10.11
CA LEU A 146 -1.38 -15.46 8.78
C LEU A 146 -0.87 -16.46 7.75
N THR A 147 0.44 -16.71 7.69
CA THR A 147 1.03 -17.61 6.70
C THR A 147 0.61 -19.06 6.93
N VAL A 148 0.57 -19.51 8.18
CA VAL A 148 0.15 -20.86 8.55
C VAL A 148 -1.34 -21.08 8.28
N SER A 149 -2.19 -20.15 8.77
CA SER A 149 -3.65 -20.33 8.67
C SER A 149 -4.16 -20.19 7.23
N LEU A 150 -3.52 -19.36 6.39
CA LEU A 150 -4.01 -19.09 5.05
C LEU A 150 -3.39 -19.99 3.98
N PHE A 151 -2.12 -20.41 4.15
CA PHE A 151 -1.37 -21.05 3.07
C PHE A 151 -0.81 -22.43 3.39
N GLN A 152 -0.65 -22.83 4.68
CA GLN A 152 -0.04 -24.12 5.03
C GLN A 152 -1.02 -25.26 4.82
N TYR A 153 -1.29 -25.57 3.56
CA TYR A 153 -2.13 -26.69 3.12
C TYR A 153 -1.54 -27.37 1.90
N GLY A 154 -1.79 -28.67 1.78
CA GLY A 154 -1.35 -29.47 0.63
C GLY A 154 0.17 -29.50 0.47
N GLN A 155 0.68 -28.95 -0.63
CA GLN A 155 2.11 -28.89 -0.94
C GLN A 155 2.86 -27.75 -0.27
N PHE A 156 2.17 -26.81 0.35
CA PHE A 156 2.80 -25.69 1.06
C PHE A 156 3.20 -26.13 2.47
N THR A 157 4.48 -26.39 2.64
CA THR A 157 5.05 -26.99 3.85
C THR A 157 5.21 -25.98 5.00
N ALA A 158 5.49 -26.46 6.21
CA ALA A 158 5.86 -25.59 7.34
C ALA A 158 7.13 -24.76 7.06
N PHE A 159 8.07 -25.31 6.26
CA PHE A 159 9.23 -24.56 5.81
C PHE A 159 8.84 -23.39 4.91
N ASP A 160 7.93 -23.61 3.95
CA ASP A 160 7.43 -22.53 3.08
C ASP A 160 6.71 -21.43 3.87
N ALA A 161 5.93 -21.83 4.89
CA ALA A 161 5.25 -20.91 5.79
C ALA A 161 6.25 -20.04 6.54
N SER A 162 7.33 -20.64 7.09
CA SER A 162 8.37 -19.89 7.81
C SER A 162 9.15 -18.93 6.90
N MET A 163 9.44 -19.34 5.65
CA MET A 163 10.10 -18.47 4.68
C MET A 163 9.19 -17.32 4.24
N THR A 164 7.91 -17.59 3.99
CA THR A 164 6.90 -16.57 3.67
C THR A 164 6.71 -15.58 4.83
N GLN A 165 6.69 -16.07 6.08
CA GLN A 165 6.66 -15.24 7.28
C GLN A 165 7.81 -14.23 7.33
N ARG A 166 9.05 -14.66 7.06
CA ARG A 166 10.22 -13.78 7.04
C ARG A 166 10.08 -12.66 6.00
N ALA A 167 9.59 -12.99 4.81
CA ALA A 167 9.32 -12.01 3.77
C ALA A 167 8.20 -11.05 4.19
N LEU A 168 7.14 -11.55 4.83
CA LEU A 168 6.00 -10.75 5.29
C LEU A 168 6.40 -9.75 6.39
N ILE A 169 7.24 -10.17 7.34
CA ILE A 169 7.81 -9.27 8.36
C ILE A 169 8.62 -8.15 7.69
N ALA A 170 9.44 -8.47 6.70
CA ALA A 170 10.19 -7.47 5.96
C ALA A 170 9.29 -6.51 5.17
N TYR A 171 8.23 -6.99 4.54
CA TYR A 171 7.24 -6.18 3.84
C TYR A 171 6.40 -5.31 4.78
N SER A 172 6.09 -5.79 5.99
CA SER A 172 5.29 -5.03 6.96
C SER A 172 5.93 -3.67 7.30
N VAL A 173 7.25 -3.60 7.35
CA VAL A 173 7.99 -2.34 7.53
C VAL A 173 7.72 -1.34 6.40
N GLY A 174 7.60 -1.83 5.17
CA GLY A 174 7.38 -1.00 3.98
C GLY A 174 5.93 -0.53 3.79
N LEU A 175 4.96 -1.19 4.41
CA LEU A 175 3.54 -0.90 4.22
C LEU A 175 3.21 0.57 4.51
N MET A 176 3.81 1.13 5.57
CA MET A 176 3.67 2.55 5.89
C MET A 176 4.14 3.44 4.74
N GLY A 177 5.34 3.19 4.21
CA GLY A 177 5.90 3.93 3.08
C GLY A 177 5.01 3.85 1.84
N ILE A 178 4.56 2.65 1.49
CA ILE A 178 3.71 2.40 0.31
C ILE A 178 2.41 3.19 0.37
N ILE A 179 1.74 3.22 1.54
CA ILE A 179 0.45 3.93 1.64
C ILE A 179 0.67 5.44 1.78
N VAL A 180 1.72 5.89 2.47
CA VAL A 180 2.08 7.32 2.52
C VAL A 180 2.37 7.87 1.11
N ILE A 181 3.01 7.10 0.22
CA ILE A 181 3.17 7.49 -1.19
C ILE A 181 1.80 7.72 -1.84
N LYS A 182 0.80 6.85 -1.60
CA LYS A 182 -0.56 6.99 -2.15
C LYS A 182 -1.32 8.20 -1.60
N VAL A 183 -0.89 8.76 -0.48
CA VAL A 183 -1.41 10.02 0.08
C VAL A 183 -0.69 11.24 -0.48
N LEU A 184 0.65 11.17 -0.62
CA LEU A 184 1.47 12.31 -1.03
C LEU A 184 1.53 12.50 -2.56
N ALA A 185 1.50 11.42 -3.34
CA ALA A 185 1.54 11.51 -4.80
C ALA A 185 0.36 12.29 -5.40
N PRO A 186 -0.91 12.13 -4.95
CA PRO A 186 -2.01 13.02 -5.33
C PRO A 186 -1.73 14.49 -5.12
N GLY A 187 -0.92 14.85 -4.13
CA GLY A 187 -0.48 16.24 -3.91
C GLY A 187 0.32 16.82 -5.08
N PHE A 188 1.09 16.02 -5.79
CA PHE A 188 1.76 16.45 -7.02
C PHE A 188 0.85 16.36 -8.24
N TYR A 189 0.01 15.34 -8.33
CA TYR A 189 -0.90 15.14 -9.46
C TYR A 189 -1.94 16.26 -9.54
N ALA A 190 -2.45 16.72 -8.39
CA ALA A 190 -3.35 17.86 -8.31
C ALA A 190 -2.73 19.17 -8.87
N GLN A 191 -1.40 19.29 -8.81
CA GLN A 191 -0.64 20.41 -9.39
C GLN A 191 -0.25 20.17 -10.86
N GLN A 192 -0.69 19.08 -11.48
CA GLN A 192 -0.26 18.61 -12.80
C GLN A 192 1.25 18.34 -12.88
N ASN A 193 1.92 18.17 -11.74
CA ASN A 193 3.36 17.92 -11.66
C ASN A 193 3.63 16.40 -11.56
N ILE A 194 3.55 15.70 -12.68
CA ILE A 194 3.85 14.28 -12.74
C ILE A 194 5.36 14.02 -12.73
N ARG A 195 6.15 14.97 -13.18
CA ARG A 195 7.61 14.81 -13.35
C ARG A 195 8.34 14.58 -12.03
N THR A 196 7.94 15.27 -10.97
CA THR A 196 8.62 15.15 -9.67
C THR A 196 8.45 13.76 -9.04
N PRO A 197 7.23 13.20 -8.89
CA PRO A 197 7.06 11.82 -8.41
C PRO A 197 7.79 10.79 -9.27
N VAL A 198 7.79 10.93 -10.61
CA VAL A 198 8.51 10.01 -11.51
C VAL A 198 10.02 10.06 -11.28
N LYS A 199 10.62 11.23 -11.15
CA LYS A 199 12.06 11.36 -10.85
C LYS A 199 12.41 10.71 -9.51
N ILE A 200 11.58 10.93 -8.48
CA ILE A 200 11.76 10.31 -7.16
C ILE A 200 11.62 8.80 -7.26
N ALA A 201 10.65 8.29 -8.02
CA ALA A 201 10.46 6.85 -8.21
C ALA A 201 11.67 6.20 -8.92
N ILE A 202 12.23 6.83 -9.96
CA ILE A 202 13.44 6.35 -10.65
C ILE A 202 14.63 6.33 -9.68
N PHE A 203 14.84 7.41 -8.94
CA PHE A 203 15.91 7.50 -7.94
C PHE A 203 15.77 6.41 -6.88
N THR A 204 14.57 6.22 -6.38
CA THR A 204 14.27 5.20 -5.37
C THR A 204 14.45 3.79 -5.91
N LEU A 205 14.10 3.55 -7.18
CA LEU A 205 14.36 2.26 -7.85
C LEU A 205 15.86 1.93 -7.80
N VAL A 206 16.72 2.89 -8.17
CA VAL A 206 18.18 2.68 -8.11
C VAL A 206 18.64 2.35 -6.69
N ILE A 207 18.18 3.11 -5.70
CA ILE A 207 18.52 2.86 -4.28
C ILE A 207 18.03 1.47 -3.84
N THR A 208 16.82 1.06 -4.24
CA THR A 208 16.29 -0.28 -3.93
C THR A 208 17.19 -1.36 -4.50
N GLN A 209 17.72 -1.19 -5.73
CA GLN A 209 18.64 -2.18 -6.29
C GLN A 209 19.98 -2.22 -5.54
N LEU A 210 20.48 -1.10 -5.07
CA LEU A 210 21.69 -1.07 -4.20
C LEU A 210 21.44 -1.79 -2.87
N PHE A 211 20.26 -1.60 -2.25
CA PHE A 211 19.88 -2.35 -1.06
C PHE A 211 19.73 -3.85 -1.33
N ASN A 212 19.22 -4.23 -2.49
CA ASN A 212 19.15 -5.64 -2.89
C ASN A 212 20.52 -6.27 -2.87
N LEU A 213 21.54 -5.63 -3.48
CA LEU A 213 22.91 -6.15 -3.52
C LEU A 213 23.50 -6.35 -2.12
N VAL A 214 23.18 -5.47 -1.17
CA VAL A 214 23.69 -5.54 0.20
C VAL A 214 22.92 -6.56 1.05
N LEU A 215 21.58 -6.59 0.91
CA LEU A 215 20.70 -7.36 1.80
C LEU A 215 20.46 -8.79 1.34
N ILE A 216 20.69 -9.11 0.06
CA ILE A 216 20.48 -10.46 -0.48
C ILE A 216 21.41 -11.49 0.16
N GLY A 217 22.66 -11.12 0.49
CA GLY A 217 23.61 -12.01 1.14
C GLY A 217 23.14 -12.48 2.53
N PRO A 218 22.91 -11.59 3.48
CA PRO A 218 22.56 -11.97 4.85
C PRO A 218 21.09 -12.43 5.03
N LEU A 219 20.14 -11.92 4.22
CA LEU A 219 18.71 -12.13 4.45
C LEU A 219 18.01 -12.87 3.31
N ALA A 220 18.72 -13.22 2.24
CA ALA A 220 18.18 -13.90 1.06
C ALA A 220 16.90 -13.20 0.53
N HIS A 221 15.80 -13.93 0.30
CA HIS A 221 14.53 -13.41 -0.19
C HIS A 221 13.88 -12.36 0.75
N ALA A 222 14.05 -12.49 2.06
CA ALA A 222 13.58 -11.48 3.02
C ALA A 222 14.37 -10.15 2.87
N GLY A 223 15.63 -10.22 2.44
CA GLY A 223 16.44 -9.06 2.10
C GLY A 223 15.91 -8.27 0.92
N LEU A 224 15.42 -8.95 -0.12
CA LEU A 224 14.73 -8.31 -1.25
C LEU A 224 13.44 -7.62 -0.81
N ALA A 225 12.63 -8.28 0.03
CA ALA A 225 11.42 -7.69 0.61
C ALA A 225 11.73 -6.45 1.46
N LEU A 226 12.81 -6.51 2.25
CA LEU A 226 13.25 -5.38 3.08
C LEU A 226 13.79 -4.22 2.24
N ALA A 227 14.50 -4.51 1.15
CA ALA A 227 14.99 -3.48 0.22
C ALA A 227 13.83 -2.73 -0.45
N ILE A 228 12.78 -3.44 -0.88
CA ILE A 228 11.55 -2.84 -1.41
C ILE A 228 10.90 -1.95 -0.34
N SER A 229 10.82 -2.44 0.89
CA SER A 229 10.26 -1.72 2.03
C SER A 229 11.02 -0.44 2.36
N ALA A 230 12.35 -0.52 2.43
CA ALA A 230 13.20 0.64 2.63
C ALA A 230 13.07 1.64 1.47
N GLY A 231 13.05 1.15 0.23
CA GLY A 231 12.79 1.96 -0.95
C GLY A 231 11.47 2.72 -0.86
N ALA A 232 10.37 2.07 -0.46
CA ALA A 232 9.08 2.71 -0.28
C ALA A 232 9.12 3.80 0.79
N CYS A 233 9.79 3.57 1.91
CA CYS A 233 9.96 4.58 2.97
C CYS A 233 10.78 5.78 2.49
N ILE A 234 11.86 5.55 1.73
CA ILE A 234 12.68 6.62 1.14
C ILE A 234 11.85 7.42 0.12
N ASN A 235 11.08 6.75 -0.73
CA ASN A 235 10.19 7.41 -1.69
C ASN A 235 9.18 8.32 -0.98
N ALA A 236 8.50 7.81 0.04
CA ALA A 236 7.57 8.58 0.86
C ALA A 236 8.26 9.79 1.51
N GLY A 237 9.44 9.61 2.07
CA GLY A 237 10.25 10.68 2.67
C GLY A 237 10.67 11.76 1.67
N LEU A 238 11.07 11.38 0.47
CA LEU A 238 11.45 12.31 -0.59
C LEU A 238 10.24 13.10 -1.13
N LEU A 239 9.08 12.44 -1.30
CA LEU A 239 7.84 13.12 -1.67
C LEU A 239 7.42 14.14 -0.60
N PHE A 240 7.48 13.73 0.67
CA PHE A 240 7.19 14.61 1.81
C PHE A 240 8.14 15.82 1.84
N TYR A 241 9.45 15.58 1.74
CA TYR A 241 10.47 16.63 1.69
C TYR A 241 10.22 17.62 0.55
N GLN A 242 9.89 17.11 -0.63
CA GLN A 242 9.68 17.95 -1.81
C GLN A 242 8.42 18.82 -1.70
N LEU A 243 7.30 18.28 -1.12
CA LEU A 243 6.10 19.07 -0.84
C LEU A 243 6.38 20.20 0.18
N ARG A 244 7.20 19.90 1.19
CA ARG A 244 7.63 20.91 2.16
C ARG A 244 8.53 21.98 1.53
N LYS A 245 9.49 21.57 0.71
CA LYS A 245 10.40 22.48 0.00
C LYS A 245 9.63 23.44 -0.93
N GLN A 246 8.56 22.96 -1.55
CA GLN A 246 7.68 23.78 -2.41
C GLN A 246 6.68 24.63 -1.61
N GLN A 247 6.73 24.58 -0.27
CA GLN A 247 5.78 25.26 0.63
C GLN A 247 4.30 24.91 0.35
N MET A 248 4.06 23.75 -0.24
CA MET A 248 2.72 23.24 -0.51
C MET A 248 2.15 22.44 0.68
N TYR A 249 3.02 21.99 1.56
CA TYR A 249 2.65 21.32 2.79
C TYR A 249 3.37 21.92 4.00
N GLN A 250 2.58 22.33 4.98
CA GLN A 250 3.04 22.78 6.29
C GLN A 250 2.33 21.94 7.36
N PRO A 251 3.06 21.16 8.17
CA PRO A 251 2.44 20.36 9.22
C PRO A 251 1.64 21.22 10.17
N GLN A 252 0.40 20.82 10.43
CA GLN A 252 -0.46 21.48 11.41
C GLN A 252 0.05 21.22 12.83
N PRO A 253 -0.20 22.10 13.79
CA PRO A 253 0.20 21.90 15.18
C PRO A 253 -0.42 20.64 15.79
N GLY A 254 0.21 20.08 16.81
CA GLY A 254 -0.30 18.93 17.55
C GLY A 254 0.20 17.56 17.09
N TRP A 255 1.07 17.47 16.09
CA TRP A 255 1.66 16.19 15.65
C TRP A 255 2.35 15.41 16.76
N GLY A 256 3.05 16.07 17.70
CA GLY A 256 3.71 15.38 18.80
C GLY A 256 2.72 14.66 19.74
N LYS A 257 1.64 15.34 20.14
CA LYS A 257 0.57 14.73 20.96
C LYS A 257 -0.16 13.62 20.18
N PHE A 258 -0.41 13.84 18.89
CA PHE A 258 -1.00 12.86 18.00
C PHE A 258 -0.14 11.59 17.92
N ALA A 259 1.15 11.73 17.63
CA ALA A 259 2.08 10.62 17.50
C ALA A 259 2.22 9.84 18.83
N LEU A 260 2.31 10.54 19.96
CA LEU A 260 2.38 9.89 21.28
C LEU A 260 1.15 9.02 21.57
N LYS A 261 -0.05 9.56 21.33
CA LYS A 261 -1.29 8.79 21.51
C LYS A 261 -1.33 7.57 20.59
N LEU A 262 -0.91 7.73 19.34
CA LEU A 262 -0.87 6.66 18.36
C LEU A 262 0.09 5.55 18.77
N VAL A 263 1.30 5.92 19.23
CA VAL A 263 2.31 4.97 19.71
C VAL A 263 1.76 4.18 20.91
N VAL A 264 1.13 4.85 21.88
CA VAL A 264 0.53 4.17 23.05
C VAL A 264 -0.55 3.18 22.61
N ALA A 265 -1.46 3.58 21.72
CA ALA A 265 -2.52 2.70 21.23
C ALA A 265 -1.96 1.47 20.48
N VAL A 266 -0.92 1.67 19.69
CA VAL A 266 -0.26 0.58 18.96
C VAL A 266 0.51 -0.34 19.90
N LEU A 267 1.17 0.18 20.94
CA LEU A 267 1.84 -0.65 21.95
C LEU A 267 0.85 -1.53 22.70
N VAL A 268 -0.31 -0.98 23.09
CA VAL A 268 -1.39 -1.76 23.75
C VAL A 268 -1.90 -2.86 22.80
N MET A 269 -2.18 -2.52 21.55
CA MET A 269 -2.56 -3.52 20.52
C MET A 269 -1.51 -4.61 20.40
N SER A 270 -0.23 -4.24 20.26
CA SER A 270 0.87 -5.18 20.12
C SER A 270 1.00 -6.10 21.34
N ALA A 271 0.83 -5.57 22.55
CA ALA A 271 0.83 -6.35 23.78
C ALA A 271 -0.33 -7.36 23.82
N VAL A 272 -1.53 -6.95 23.40
CA VAL A 272 -2.70 -7.85 23.32
C VAL A 272 -2.49 -8.95 22.28
N LEU A 273 -1.94 -8.61 21.10
CA LEU A 273 -1.64 -9.59 20.05
C LEU A 273 -0.59 -10.60 20.51
N LEU A 274 0.52 -10.14 21.09
CA LEU A 274 1.59 -11.01 21.59
C LEU A 274 1.11 -11.89 22.76
N ALA A 275 0.35 -11.34 23.70
CA ALA A 275 -0.26 -12.11 24.78
C ALA A 275 -1.23 -13.15 24.23
N GLY A 276 -2.10 -12.77 23.30
CA GLY A 276 -3.02 -13.71 22.65
C GLY A 276 -2.30 -14.85 21.94
N MET A 277 -1.21 -14.55 21.23
CA MET A 277 -0.38 -15.58 20.59
C MET A 277 0.29 -16.53 21.61
N HIS A 278 0.72 -15.99 22.75
CA HIS A 278 1.36 -16.81 23.80
C HIS A 278 0.40 -17.80 24.47
N PHE A 279 -0.88 -17.43 24.63
CA PHE A 279 -1.89 -18.31 25.24
C PHE A 279 -2.59 -19.25 24.24
N MET A 280 -2.38 -19.05 22.95
CA MET A 280 -2.95 -19.94 21.93
C MET A 280 -2.04 -21.16 21.67
N PRO A 281 -2.62 -22.31 21.35
CA PRO A 281 -1.83 -23.48 20.92
C PRO A 281 -1.09 -23.20 19.62
N VAL A 282 -0.09 -24.05 19.32
CA VAL A 282 0.73 -23.95 18.11
C VAL A 282 -0.15 -23.86 16.85
N TRP A 283 0.19 -22.97 15.95
CA TRP A 283 -0.66 -22.58 14.82
C TRP A 283 -0.83 -23.66 13.75
N ASP A 284 0.09 -24.63 13.68
CA ASP A 284 0.03 -25.76 12.74
C ASP A 284 -0.95 -26.86 13.18
N GLN A 285 -1.47 -26.80 14.42
CA GLN A 285 -2.41 -27.78 14.99
C GLN A 285 -3.87 -27.31 14.83
N GLY A 286 -4.75 -28.29 14.64
CA GLY A 286 -6.20 -28.10 14.53
C GLY A 286 -6.72 -28.05 13.09
N HIS A 287 -8.04 -28.11 12.97
CA HIS A 287 -8.74 -28.04 11.69
C HIS A 287 -8.66 -26.65 11.08
N MET A 288 -8.78 -26.56 9.76
CA MET A 288 -8.75 -25.30 9.02
C MET A 288 -9.68 -24.24 9.64
N LEU A 289 -10.92 -24.58 9.96
CA LEU A 289 -11.89 -23.67 10.55
C LEU A 289 -11.43 -23.12 11.90
N GLU A 290 -10.81 -23.95 12.74
CA GLU A 290 -10.29 -23.51 14.05
C GLU A 290 -9.16 -22.51 13.89
N ARG A 291 -8.24 -22.73 12.94
CA ARG A 291 -7.15 -21.78 12.63
C ARG A 291 -7.72 -20.43 12.18
N PHE A 292 -8.72 -20.42 11.30
CA PHE A 292 -9.39 -19.19 10.86
C PHE A 292 -10.13 -18.49 11.99
N LEU A 293 -10.83 -19.22 12.86
CA LEU A 293 -11.54 -18.64 14.00
C LEU A 293 -10.57 -18.03 15.02
N ARG A 294 -9.46 -18.74 15.33
CA ARG A 294 -8.39 -18.22 16.22
C ARG A 294 -7.76 -16.95 15.65
N LEU A 295 -7.40 -16.97 14.37
CA LEU A 295 -6.84 -15.80 13.68
C LEU A 295 -7.83 -14.64 13.69
N GLY A 296 -9.10 -14.91 13.37
CA GLY A 296 -10.17 -13.90 13.38
C GLY A 296 -10.40 -13.30 14.76
N ALA A 297 -10.40 -14.13 15.81
CA ALA A 297 -10.53 -13.67 17.20
C ALA A 297 -9.35 -12.78 17.62
N LEU A 298 -8.12 -13.19 17.23
CA LEU A 298 -6.91 -12.43 17.55
C LEU A 298 -6.89 -11.07 16.83
N VAL A 299 -7.24 -11.06 15.55
CA VAL A 299 -7.37 -9.81 14.76
C VAL A 299 -8.45 -8.91 15.38
N ALA A 300 -9.62 -9.46 15.73
CA ALA A 300 -10.69 -8.72 16.36
C ALA A 300 -10.26 -8.13 17.72
N ALA A 301 -9.57 -8.91 18.54
CA ALA A 301 -9.01 -8.44 19.82
C ALA A 301 -8.02 -7.29 19.62
N GLY A 302 -7.13 -7.39 18.64
CA GLY A 302 -6.20 -6.32 18.25
C GLY A 302 -6.92 -5.04 17.81
N VAL A 303 -7.93 -5.16 16.97
CA VAL A 303 -8.75 -4.02 16.50
C VAL A 303 -9.47 -3.36 17.66
N ILE A 304 -10.11 -4.14 18.53
CA ILE A 304 -10.82 -3.62 19.72
C ILE A 304 -9.84 -2.94 20.66
N ALA A 305 -8.69 -3.54 20.94
CA ALA A 305 -7.66 -2.96 21.81
C ALA A 305 -7.13 -1.63 21.25
N TYR A 306 -6.87 -1.57 19.95
CA TYR A 306 -6.37 -0.38 19.29
C TYR A 306 -7.38 0.78 19.32
N PHE A 307 -8.58 0.56 18.79
CA PHE A 307 -9.60 1.60 18.72
C PHE A 307 -10.15 1.95 20.11
N GLY A 308 -10.26 0.95 21.01
CA GLY A 308 -10.62 1.19 22.41
C GLY A 308 -9.62 2.10 23.12
N MET A 309 -8.31 1.86 22.92
CA MET A 309 -7.26 2.72 23.50
C MET A 309 -7.25 4.11 22.87
N LEU A 310 -7.46 4.24 21.55
CA LEU A 310 -7.61 5.54 20.91
C LEU A 310 -8.80 6.32 21.52
N PHE A 311 -9.93 5.65 21.75
CA PHE A 311 -11.11 6.26 22.37
C PHE A 311 -10.80 6.75 23.79
N VAL A 312 -10.14 5.95 24.62
CA VAL A 312 -9.70 6.32 25.99
C VAL A 312 -8.75 7.53 25.95
N LEU A 313 -7.86 7.60 24.95
CA LEU A 313 -6.96 8.73 24.75
C LEU A 313 -7.64 9.99 24.19
N GLY A 314 -8.99 9.95 24.03
CA GLY A 314 -9.78 11.08 23.60
C GLY A 314 -9.79 11.33 22.09
N PHE A 315 -9.48 10.32 21.29
CA PHE A 315 -9.75 10.37 19.85
C PHE A 315 -11.25 10.17 19.59
N ARG A 316 -11.86 11.11 18.89
CA ARG A 316 -13.27 11.01 18.49
C ARG A 316 -13.36 10.85 16.97
N LEU A 317 -14.33 10.07 16.52
CA LEU A 317 -14.62 9.93 15.08
C LEU A 317 -14.90 11.30 14.41
N ARG A 318 -15.38 12.27 15.17
CA ARG A 318 -15.58 13.65 14.70
C ARG A 318 -14.28 14.34 14.31
N ASP A 319 -13.15 14.00 14.93
CA ASP A 319 -11.83 14.61 14.65
C ASP A 319 -11.34 14.26 13.22
N PHE A 320 -11.88 13.19 12.63
CA PHE A 320 -11.63 12.76 11.25
C PHE A 320 -12.74 13.16 10.29
N ASN A 321 -13.82 13.76 10.77
CA ASN A 321 -14.89 14.23 9.90
C ASN A 321 -14.44 15.54 9.24
N ARG A 322 -14.39 15.54 7.90
CA ARG A 322 -13.98 16.70 7.09
C ARG A 322 -14.79 17.97 7.39
N LYS A 323 -16.06 17.84 7.83
CA LYS A 323 -16.91 18.98 8.21
C LYS A 323 -16.51 19.62 9.54
N ALA A 324 -15.75 18.95 10.39
CA ALA A 324 -15.23 19.51 11.63
C ALA A 324 -13.96 20.35 11.44
N LEU A 325 -13.44 20.39 10.19
CA LEU A 325 -12.28 21.17 9.80
C LEU A 325 -12.67 22.49 9.12
N SER A 326 -13.94 22.71 8.81
CA SER A 326 -14.53 24.00 8.38
C SER A 326 -15.05 24.75 9.60
#